data_abde17097847186c7e644479f853a45f
#
_entry.id   abde17097847186c7e644479f853a45f
#
_cell.length_a   1.000
_cell.length_b   1.000
_cell.length_c   1.000
_cell.angle_alpha   90.00
_cell.angle_beta   90.00
_cell.angle_gamma   90.00
#
_symmetry.space_group_name_H-M   'P 1'
#
loop_
_entity.id
_entity.type
_entity.pdbx_description
1 polymer ?
#
loop_
_entity_poly.entity_id
_entity_poly.type
_entity_poly.pdbx_seq_one_letter_code
_entity_poly.pdbx_strand_id
1 'polypeptide(L)'
;KKNMVKRILENEKYLGKDGYPVLIDSETFYRANARKKSKATSVNEISEELKIIRNLSYCTECGHRLSRFGGNTQTDKWDCRNPECSRFNYRLTDNMIKDILLHILNAVIANPDLLDTDSEISGYTPNIKVKCQQNEINRLMDNPQIDTEKAKTEILKLAELKYECCTYDEGPQKTEYLKELLSGKEQLNIIDYDLLKSCVSRILIGHFYTVEIEFINGVTIKNITERMNKDDSDNAEC
;
A
#
# COMPACT_ATOMS: atom_id res chain seq x y z
N LYS A 1 -26.56 21.95 6.78
CA LYS A 1 -27.19 22.61 7.95
C LYS A 1 -26.30 22.59 9.21
N LYS A 2 -25.63 21.49 9.60
CA LYS A 2 -24.76 21.42 10.81
C LYS A 2 -23.63 22.46 10.81
N ASN A 3 -22.98 22.71 9.66
CA ASN A 3 -21.87 23.66 9.54
C ASN A 3 -22.33 25.12 9.70
N MET A 4 -23.58 25.41 9.36
CA MET A 4 -24.13 26.77 9.54
C MET A 4 -24.34 27.07 11.03
N VAL A 5 -24.92 26.16 11.81
CA VAL A 5 -25.08 26.30 13.26
C VAL A 5 -23.73 26.45 13.95
N LYS A 6 -22.71 25.68 13.52
CA LYS A 6 -21.36 25.82 14.05
C LYS A 6 -20.81 27.24 13.82
N ARG A 7 -20.93 27.78 12.60
CA ARG A 7 -20.47 29.13 12.25
C ARG A 7 -21.18 30.21 13.07
N ILE A 8 -22.48 30.04 13.35
CA ILE A 8 -23.25 30.97 14.19
C ILE A 8 -22.70 30.96 15.62
N LEU A 9 -22.52 29.78 16.22
CA LEU A 9 -22.02 29.64 17.58
C LEU A 9 -20.59 30.11 17.78
N GLU A 10 -19.75 30.12 16.72
CA GLU A 10 -18.35 30.51 16.77
C GLU A 10 -18.11 31.97 16.33
N ASN A 11 -19.14 32.67 15.89
CA ASN A 11 -18.98 34.02 15.35
C ASN A 11 -18.91 35.07 16.47
N GLU A 12 -17.72 35.57 16.70
CA GLU A 12 -17.45 36.58 17.74
C GLU A 12 -18.06 37.98 17.47
N LYS A 13 -18.60 38.20 16.26
CA LYS A 13 -19.33 39.46 15.95
C LYS A 13 -20.54 39.66 16.84
N TYR A 14 -21.13 38.58 17.33
CA TYR A 14 -22.25 38.68 18.29
C TYR A 14 -21.86 39.22 19.66
N LEU A 15 -20.55 39.32 19.97
CA LEU A 15 -20.02 39.93 21.16
C LEU A 15 -19.73 41.45 20.98
N GLY A 16 -20.09 42.02 19.83
CA GLY A 16 -19.83 43.44 19.55
C GLY A 16 -18.47 43.72 18.89
N LYS A 17 -17.80 42.68 18.34
CA LYS A 17 -16.55 42.86 17.58
C LYS A 17 -16.83 43.43 16.18
N ASP A 18 -15.82 44.05 15.60
CA ASP A 18 -15.84 44.64 14.24
C ASP A 18 -16.96 45.67 14.01
N GLY A 19 -17.37 46.44 15.05
CA GLY A 19 -18.38 47.48 14.94
C GLY A 19 -19.83 46.95 14.94
N TYR A 20 -20.06 45.70 15.20
CA TYR A 20 -21.39 45.11 15.34
C TYR A 20 -21.95 45.36 16.75
N PRO A 21 -23.28 45.53 16.92
CA PRO A 21 -23.88 45.65 18.24
C PRO A 21 -23.74 44.32 19.03
N VAL A 22 -23.60 44.43 20.34
CA VAL A 22 -23.60 43.25 21.22
C VAL A 22 -24.98 42.62 21.21
N LEU A 23 -25.09 41.40 20.70
CA LEU A 23 -26.32 40.62 20.64
C LEU A 23 -26.42 39.57 21.72
N ILE A 24 -25.28 39.07 22.19
CA ILE A 24 -25.18 38.02 23.20
C ILE A 24 -24.09 38.41 24.19
N ASP A 25 -24.35 38.17 25.48
CA ASP A 25 -23.34 38.37 26.52
C ASP A 25 -22.20 37.34 26.41
N SER A 26 -21.02 37.75 26.86
CA SER A 26 -19.82 36.91 26.75
C SER A 26 -19.93 35.61 27.54
N GLU A 27 -20.60 35.60 28.68
CA GLU A 27 -20.76 34.38 29.48
C GLU A 27 -21.58 33.33 28.73
N THR A 28 -22.73 33.70 28.15
CA THR A 28 -23.56 32.83 27.35
C THR A 28 -22.81 32.29 26.12
N PHE A 29 -22.05 33.17 25.45
CA PHE A 29 -21.25 32.75 24.29
C PHE A 29 -20.19 31.69 24.66
N TYR A 30 -19.40 31.94 25.69
CA TYR A 30 -18.34 31.04 26.11
C TYR A 30 -18.91 29.73 26.69
N ARG A 31 -20.01 29.78 27.44
CA ARG A 31 -20.71 28.61 27.97
C ARG A 31 -21.26 27.73 26.84
N ALA A 32 -21.85 28.32 25.79
CA ALA A 32 -22.31 27.58 24.63
C ALA A 32 -21.16 26.87 23.88
N ASN A 33 -20.04 27.56 23.71
CA ASN A 33 -18.86 27.00 23.07
C ASN A 33 -18.17 25.92 23.92
N ALA A 34 -18.11 26.09 25.24
CA ALA A 34 -17.62 25.08 26.17
C ALA A 34 -18.50 23.80 26.11
N ARG A 35 -19.83 23.97 26.12
CA ARG A 35 -20.77 22.84 25.98
C ARG A 35 -20.66 22.14 24.62
N LYS A 36 -20.40 22.91 23.56
CA LYS A 36 -20.11 22.35 22.24
C LYS A 36 -18.82 21.53 22.25
N LYS A 37 -17.74 22.03 22.85
CA LYS A 37 -16.48 21.30 23.00
C LYS A 37 -16.62 20.02 23.82
N SER A 38 -17.38 20.08 24.95
CA SER A 38 -17.61 18.90 25.79
C SER A 38 -18.46 17.83 25.11
N LYS A 39 -19.36 18.22 24.19
CA LYS A 39 -20.16 17.31 23.37
C LYS A 39 -19.50 16.92 22.05
N ALA A 40 -18.38 17.55 21.70
CA ALA A 40 -17.60 17.11 20.55
C ALA A 40 -17.10 15.69 20.86
N THR A 41 -17.63 14.72 20.14
CA THR A 41 -17.12 13.36 20.17
C THR A 41 -15.63 13.44 19.83
N SER A 42 -14.78 12.94 20.73
CA SER A 42 -13.37 12.78 20.43
C SER A 42 -13.28 12.08 19.08
N VAL A 43 -12.58 12.67 18.12
CA VAL A 43 -12.21 11.95 16.91
C VAL A 43 -11.41 10.77 17.44
N ASN A 44 -11.94 9.55 17.35
CA ASN A 44 -11.20 8.37 17.73
C ASN A 44 -9.95 8.38 16.86
N GLU A 45 -8.83 8.72 17.46
CA GLU A 45 -7.55 8.62 16.79
C GLU A 45 -7.35 7.16 16.41
N ILE A 46 -7.10 6.94 15.12
CA ILE A 46 -6.78 5.63 14.60
C ILE A 46 -5.47 5.21 15.28
N SER A 47 -5.41 4.01 15.86
CA SER A 47 -4.18 3.50 16.47
C SER A 47 -3.04 3.50 15.44
N GLU A 48 -1.79 3.65 15.91
CA GLU A 48 -0.61 3.63 15.02
C GLU A 48 -0.53 2.34 14.19
N GLU A 49 -0.93 1.23 14.80
CA GLU A 49 -1.06 -0.07 14.14
C GLU A 49 -1.97 -0.03 12.91
N LEU A 50 -3.18 0.51 13.07
CA LEU A 50 -4.13 0.64 11.97
C LEU A 50 -3.70 1.68 10.94
N LYS A 51 -2.90 2.68 11.33
CA LYS A 51 -2.29 3.60 10.37
C LYS A 51 -1.30 2.89 9.47
N ILE A 52 -0.50 1.95 10.01
CA ILE A 52 0.43 1.14 9.24
C ILE A 52 -0.34 0.30 8.22
N ILE A 53 -1.32 -0.49 8.67
CA ILE A 53 -2.15 -1.31 7.77
C ILE A 53 -2.79 -0.43 6.68
N ARG A 54 -3.36 0.72 7.04
CA ARG A 54 -3.99 1.64 6.09
C ARG A 54 -3.01 2.16 5.03
N ASN A 55 -1.77 2.42 5.43
CA ASN A 55 -0.76 2.93 4.52
C ASN A 55 -0.32 1.89 3.49
N LEU A 56 -0.40 0.61 3.84
CA LEU A 56 -0.07 -0.52 2.97
C LEU A 56 -1.27 -1.07 2.19
N SER A 57 -2.52 -0.65 2.49
CA SER A 57 -3.72 -1.24 1.93
C SER A 57 -4.15 -0.60 0.61
N TYR A 58 -4.35 -1.44 -0.42
CA TYR A 58 -4.75 -1.06 -1.77
C TYR A 58 -5.88 -1.96 -2.28
N CYS A 59 -6.64 -1.45 -3.24
CA CYS A 59 -7.70 -2.18 -3.92
C CYS A 59 -7.11 -3.08 -5.00
N THR A 60 -7.49 -4.36 -5.05
CA THR A 60 -7.05 -5.30 -6.10
C THR A 60 -7.52 -4.88 -7.48
N GLU A 61 -8.72 -4.27 -7.60
CA GLU A 61 -9.34 -3.94 -8.89
C GLU A 61 -8.71 -2.73 -9.58
N CYS A 62 -8.42 -1.68 -8.82
CA CYS A 62 -7.98 -0.41 -9.40
C CYS A 62 -6.65 0.10 -8.88
N GLY A 63 -6.01 -0.60 -7.94
CA GLY A 63 -4.73 -0.20 -7.37
C GLY A 63 -4.77 1.05 -6.47
N HIS A 64 -5.94 1.67 -6.27
CA HIS A 64 -6.02 2.85 -5.40
C HIS A 64 -5.94 2.46 -3.93
N ARG A 65 -5.38 3.37 -3.14
CA ARG A 65 -5.30 3.19 -1.68
C ARG A 65 -6.69 3.10 -1.06
N LEU A 66 -6.89 2.14 -0.18
CA LEU A 66 -8.14 1.97 0.54
C LEU A 66 -8.32 3.01 1.65
N SER A 67 -9.57 3.32 1.92
CA SER A 67 -9.98 4.18 3.03
C SER A 67 -10.66 3.36 4.10
N ARG A 68 -10.19 3.53 5.35
CA ARG A 68 -10.85 2.95 6.52
C ARG A 68 -11.95 3.90 7.01
N PHE A 69 -13.10 3.33 7.27
CA PHE A 69 -14.23 3.98 7.92
C PHE A 69 -14.50 3.27 9.25
N GLY A 70 -14.67 4.01 10.27
CA GLY A 70 -15.04 3.51 11.58
C GLY A 70 -15.35 4.69 12.49
N GLY A 71 -16.09 4.44 13.54
CA GLY A 71 -16.46 5.43 14.54
C GLY A 71 -17.28 4.78 15.64
N ASN A 72 -17.60 5.54 16.70
CA ASN A 72 -18.23 5.03 17.92
C ASN A 72 -19.59 4.32 17.72
N THR A 73 -20.20 4.44 16.54
CA THR A 73 -21.53 3.88 16.24
C THR A 73 -21.58 3.08 14.94
N GLN A 74 -20.48 2.97 14.21
CA GLN A 74 -20.44 2.25 12.93
C GLN A 74 -19.45 1.11 12.99
N THR A 75 -19.82 -0.01 12.38
CA THR A 75 -18.92 -1.13 12.15
C THR A 75 -17.75 -0.65 11.31
N ASP A 76 -16.54 -0.98 11.70
CA ASP A 76 -15.34 -0.69 10.92
C ASP A 76 -15.44 -1.33 9.54
N LYS A 77 -15.07 -0.58 8.53
CA LYS A 77 -15.04 -1.08 7.15
C LYS A 77 -13.94 -0.44 6.35
N TRP A 78 -13.46 -1.18 5.39
CA TRP A 78 -12.49 -0.73 4.42
C TRP A 78 -13.16 -0.62 3.05
N ASP A 79 -12.88 0.44 2.31
CA ASP A 79 -13.59 0.73 1.06
C ASP A 79 -12.69 1.47 0.08
N CYS A 80 -12.90 1.22 -1.22
CA CYS A 80 -12.26 1.97 -2.30
C CYS A 80 -13.07 3.23 -2.60
N ARG A 81 -12.40 4.39 -2.63
CA ARG A 81 -13.05 5.67 -2.96
C ARG A 81 -12.90 6.09 -4.42
N ASN A 82 -12.28 5.27 -5.25
CA ASN A 82 -12.18 5.56 -6.67
C ASN A 82 -13.58 5.51 -7.29
N PRO A 83 -14.09 6.60 -7.91
CA PRO A 83 -15.43 6.64 -8.52
C PRO A 83 -15.60 5.65 -9.67
N GLU A 84 -14.50 5.32 -10.35
CA GLU A 84 -14.49 4.41 -11.50
C GLU A 84 -14.37 2.94 -11.09
N CYS A 85 -14.10 2.68 -9.82
CA CYS A 85 -14.01 1.32 -9.30
C CYS A 85 -15.41 0.81 -8.96
N SER A 86 -15.72 -0.42 -9.37
CA SER A 86 -16.92 -1.11 -8.91
C SER A 86 -16.83 -1.25 -7.38
N ARG A 87 -17.66 -0.47 -6.70
CA ARG A 87 -17.62 -0.37 -5.24
C ARG A 87 -18.16 -1.64 -4.62
N PHE A 88 -17.30 -2.32 -3.88
CA PHE A 88 -17.69 -3.43 -3.06
C PHE A 88 -17.82 -2.97 -1.61
N ASN A 89 -19.03 -2.99 -1.08
CA ASN A 89 -19.29 -2.73 0.33
C ASN A 89 -18.89 -3.95 1.17
N TYR A 90 -17.60 -4.23 1.25
CA TYR A 90 -17.14 -5.28 2.17
C TYR A 90 -17.12 -4.75 3.59
N ARG A 91 -17.78 -5.48 4.46
CA ARG A 91 -17.70 -5.29 5.91
C ARG A 91 -16.46 -5.97 6.47
N LEU A 92 -15.32 -5.76 5.85
CA LEU A 92 -14.06 -6.26 6.38
C LEU A 92 -13.72 -5.41 7.61
N THR A 93 -13.78 -6.04 8.79
CA THR A 93 -13.47 -5.37 10.05
C THR A 93 -11.96 -5.31 10.27
N ASP A 94 -11.51 -4.39 11.14
CA ASP A 94 -10.10 -4.28 11.50
C ASP A 94 -9.54 -5.59 12.05
N ASN A 95 -10.33 -6.29 12.87
CA ASN A 95 -9.91 -7.57 13.45
C ASN A 95 -9.75 -8.65 12.37
N MET A 96 -10.70 -8.74 11.42
CA MET A 96 -10.59 -9.70 10.32
C MET A 96 -9.32 -9.48 9.50
N ILE A 97 -8.98 -8.22 9.18
CA ILE A 97 -7.72 -7.93 8.47
C ILE A 97 -6.52 -8.36 9.31
N LYS A 98 -6.50 -8.02 10.60
CA LYS A 98 -5.41 -8.41 11.49
C LYS A 98 -5.25 -9.93 11.56
N ASP A 99 -6.34 -10.66 11.71
CA ASP A 99 -6.31 -12.12 11.78
C ASP A 99 -5.78 -12.74 10.48
N ILE A 100 -6.21 -12.23 9.33
CA ILE A 100 -5.72 -12.69 8.03
C ILE A 100 -4.23 -12.39 7.84
N LEU A 101 -3.82 -11.17 8.16
CA LEU A 101 -2.40 -10.77 8.08
C LEU A 101 -1.52 -11.66 8.98
N LEU A 102 -1.97 -11.90 10.21
CA LEU A 102 -1.27 -12.76 11.16
C LEU A 102 -1.15 -14.20 10.62
N HIS A 103 -2.23 -14.71 10.03
CA HIS A 103 -2.24 -16.06 9.44
C HIS A 103 -1.24 -16.18 8.28
N ILE A 104 -1.24 -15.22 7.35
CA ILE A 104 -0.30 -15.25 6.21
C ILE A 104 1.14 -15.09 6.69
N LEU A 105 1.43 -14.19 7.63
CA LEU A 105 2.77 -14.03 8.19
C LEU A 105 3.25 -15.31 8.86
N ASN A 106 2.40 -15.97 9.64
CA ASN A 106 2.73 -17.25 10.28
C ASN A 106 2.94 -18.38 9.27
N ALA A 107 2.20 -18.40 8.17
CA ALA A 107 2.41 -19.37 7.09
C ALA A 107 3.81 -19.20 6.46
N VAL A 108 4.24 -17.96 6.24
CA VAL A 108 5.57 -17.66 5.68
C VAL A 108 6.69 -17.94 6.69
N ILE A 109 6.48 -17.65 7.99
CA ILE A 109 7.43 -17.99 9.05
C ILE A 109 7.61 -19.52 9.14
N ALA A 110 6.51 -20.28 9.02
CA ALA A 110 6.55 -21.74 9.06
C ALA A 110 7.20 -22.34 7.80
N ASN A 111 7.02 -21.70 6.65
CA ASN A 111 7.57 -22.16 5.38
C ASN A 111 8.10 -20.95 4.55
N PRO A 112 9.35 -20.54 4.77
CA PRO A 112 9.96 -19.43 4.02
C PRO A 112 10.11 -19.67 2.52
N ASP A 113 10.03 -20.92 2.05
CA ASP A 113 10.12 -21.26 0.62
C ASP A 113 8.90 -20.76 -0.17
N LEU A 114 7.81 -20.39 0.50
CA LEU A 114 6.68 -19.69 -0.11
C LEU A 114 7.07 -18.33 -0.71
N LEU A 115 8.22 -17.79 -0.35
CA LEU A 115 8.77 -16.53 -0.86
C LEU A 115 9.70 -16.73 -2.05
N ASP A 116 9.94 -17.96 -2.48
CA ASP A 116 10.78 -18.22 -3.65
C ASP A 116 10.13 -17.66 -4.91
N THR A 117 10.92 -16.94 -5.69
CA THR A 117 10.51 -16.42 -6.99
C THR A 117 11.00 -17.37 -8.07
N ASP A 118 10.12 -17.76 -9.00
CA ASP A 118 10.48 -18.47 -10.22
C ASP A 118 11.27 -17.56 -11.20
N SER A 119 11.86 -16.49 -10.71
CA SER A 119 12.65 -15.60 -11.54
C SER A 119 13.88 -16.37 -12.04
N GLU A 120 13.78 -16.87 -13.25
CA GLU A 120 14.98 -17.14 -14.04
C GLU A 120 15.80 -15.86 -14.00
N ILE A 121 17.05 -15.95 -13.55
CA ILE A 121 18.01 -14.86 -13.61
C ILE A 121 17.93 -14.33 -15.04
N SER A 122 17.26 -13.20 -15.23
CA SER A 122 17.07 -12.64 -16.57
C SER A 122 18.44 -12.29 -17.10
N GLY A 123 18.97 -13.24 -17.88
CA GLY A 123 20.25 -13.09 -18.52
C GLY A 123 20.21 -11.82 -19.37
N TYR A 124 21.30 -11.07 -19.41
CA TYR A 124 21.48 -9.93 -20.28
C TYR A 124 21.09 -10.30 -21.73
N THR A 125 20.02 -9.70 -22.24
CA THR A 125 19.56 -9.87 -23.61
C THR A 125 19.87 -8.60 -24.40
N PRO A 126 20.92 -8.61 -25.24
CA PRO A 126 21.30 -7.43 -26.01
C PRO A 126 20.16 -7.06 -26.98
N ASN A 127 19.68 -5.83 -26.90
CA ASN A 127 18.73 -5.27 -27.85
C ASN A 127 19.38 -4.99 -29.20
N ILE A 128 18.58 -4.64 -30.22
CA ILE A 128 19.03 -4.34 -31.57
C ILE A 128 20.08 -3.20 -31.58
N LYS A 129 19.90 -2.16 -30.72
CA LYS A 129 20.83 -1.03 -30.64
C LYS A 129 22.22 -1.47 -30.20
N VAL A 130 22.31 -2.35 -29.18
CA VAL A 130 23.56 -2.91 -28.69
C VAL A 130 24.25 -3.72 -29.78
N LYS A 131 23.50 -4.55 -30.53
CA LYS A 131 24.06 -5.35 -31.65
C LYS A 131 24.57 -4.46 -32.76
N CYS A 132 23.84 -3.41 -33.15
CA CYS A 132 24.29 -2.45 -34.17
C CYS A 132 25.56 -1.72 -33.73
N GLN A 133 25.61 -1.26 -32.48
CA GLN A 133 26.77 -0.57 -31.93
C GLN A 133 28.02 -1.47 -31.87
N GLN A 134 27.83 -2.74 -31.50
CA GLN A 134 28.90 -3.73 -31.49
C GLN A 134 29.47 -3.96 -32.92
N ASN A 135 28.58 -4.06 -33.91
CA ASN A 135 29.00 -4.21 -35.29
C ASN A 135 29.76 -2.99 -35.80
N GLU A 136 29.39 -1.77 -35.41
CA GLU A 136 30.11 -0.55 -35.79
C GLU A 136 31.51 -0.54 -35.18
N ILE A 137 31.67 -0.94 -33.93
CA ILE A 137 32.99 -1.07 -33.30
C ILE A 137 33.85 -2.11 -34.03
N ASN A 138 33.26 -3.27 -34.37
CA ASN A 138 34.00 -4.31 -35.11
C ASN A 138 34.51 -3.77 -36.46
N ARG A 139 33.67 -3.02 -37.20
CA ARG A 139 34.10 -2.38 -38.47
C ARG A 139 35.22 -1.36 -38.27
N LEU A 140 35.20 -0.59 -37.20
CA LEU A 140 36.25 0.37 -36.86
C LEU A 140 37.56 -0.36 -36.51
N MET A 141 37.49 -1.50 -35.83
CA MET A 141 38.66 -2.30 -35.45
C MET A 141 39.28 -3.06 -36.64
N ASP A 142 38.49 -3.42 -37.65
CA ASP A 142 38.96 -4.08 -38.86
C ASP A 142 39.69 -3.12 -39.81
N ASN A 143 39.68 -1.81 -39.55
CA ASN A 143 40.36 -0.82 -40.38
C ASN A 143 41.87 -0.77 -40.05
N PRO A 144 42.79 -0.90 -41.02
CA PRO A 144 44.23 -0.83 -40.79
C PRO A 144 44.71 0.50 -40.18
N GLN A 145 43.97 1.59 -40.40
CA GLN A 145 44.20 2.91 -39.80
C GLN A 145 43.11 3.20 -38.77
N ILE A 146 43.27 2.69 -37.55
CA ILE A 146 42.31 2.87 -36.47
C ILE A 146 42.40 4.30 -35.95
N ASP A 147 41.26 5.03 -35.97
CA ASP A 147 41.08 6.25 -35.21
C ASP A 147 40.78 5.89 -33.75
N THR A 148 41.81 5.99 -32.90
CA THR A 148 41.76 5.57 -31.50
C THR A 148 40.77 6.39 -30.69
N GLU A 149 40.60 7.69 -30.94
CA GLU A 149 39.65 8.54 -30.19
C GLU A 149 38.21 8.22 -30.60
N LYS A 150 37.98 7.98 -31.90
CA LYS A 150 36.64 7.55 -32.34
C LYS A 150 36.28 6.17 -31.80
N ALA A 151 37.22 5.23 -31.85
CA ALA A 151 36.99 3.88 -31.29
C ALA A 151 36.67 3.93 -29.80
N LYS A 152 37.39 4.73 -29.02
CA LYS A 152 37.12 4.95 -27.59
C LYS A 152 35.72 5.50 -27.34
N THR A 153 35.30 6.50 -28.13
CA THR A 153 33.95 7.09 -27.99
C THR A 153 32.84 6.06 -28.27
N GLU A 154 33.02 5.26 -29.34
CA GLU A 154 32.02 4.24 -29.68
C GLU A 154 32.00 3.07 -28.68
N ILE A 155 33.12 2.73 -28.04
CA ILE A 155 33.18 1.74 -26.94
C ILE A 155 32.45 2.24 -25.70
N LEU A 156 32.63 3.51 -25.32
CA LEU A 156 31.90 4.10 -24.18
C LEU A 156 30.41 4.12 -24.45
N LYS A 157 29.98 4.49 -25.64
CA LYS A 157 28.57 4.45 -26.04
C LYS A 157 27.99 3.03 -26.00
N LEU A 158 28.76 2.01 -26.38
CA LEU A 158 28.34 0.62 -26.23
C LEU A 158 28.17 0.23 -24.77
N ALA A 159 29.07 0.71 -23.90
CA ALA A 159 28.96 0.44 -22.45
C ALA A 159 27.67 1.05 -21.87
N GLU A 160 27.33 2.30 -22.26
CA GLU A 160 26.05 2.93 -21.85
C GLU A 160 24.84 2.13 -22.34
N LEU A 161 24.82 1.75 -23.64
CA LEU A 161 23.72 0.95 -24.20
C LEU A 161 23.59 -0.43 -23.54
N LYS A 162 24.70 -1.06 -23.19
CA LYS A 162 24.68 -2.32 -22.40
C LYS A 162 24.14 -2.12 -21.01
N TYR A 163 24.53 -1.03 -20.35
CA TYR A 163 24.04 -0.69 -19.01
C TYR A 163 22.52 -0.43 -19.00
N GLU A 164 22.01 0.29 -20.03
CA GLU A 164 20.56 0.49 -20.19
C GLU A 164 19.77 -0.82 -20.40
N CYS A 165 20.42 -1.84 -20.95
CA CYS A 165 19.82 -3.16 -21.17
C CYS A 165 19.95 -4.11 -19.95
N CYS A 166 20.75 -3.73 -18.95
CA CYS A 166 20.86 -4.50 -17.70
C CYS A 166 19.65 -4.21 -16.84
N THR A 167 18.60 -5.02 -16.95
CA THR A 167 17.54 -5.09 -15.94
C THR A 167 18.11 -5.82 -14.74
N TYR A 168 18.48 -5.06 -13.71
CA TYR A 168 18.88 -5.63 -12.44
C TYR A 168 17.62 -6.09 -11.71
N ASP A 169 17.45 -7.39 -11.61
CA ASP A 169 16.38 -7.97 -10.79
C ASP A 169 16.85 -8.04 -9.33
N GLU A 170 16.24 -7.21 -8.48
CA GLU A 170 16.50 -7.22 -7.04
C GLU A 170 15.72 -8.36 -6.32
N GLY A 171 14.88 -9.10 -7.03
CA GLY A 171 14.03 -10.16 -6.47
C GLY A 171 14.80 -11.19 -5.66
N PRO A 172 15.86 -11.82 -6.20
CA PRO A 172 16.64 -12.83 -5.48
C PRO A 172 17.28 -12.31 -4.19
N GLN A 173 17.85 -11.11 -4.22
CA GLN A 173 18.45 -10.50 -3.02
C GLN A 173 17.41 -10.15 -1.96
N LYS A 174 16.26 -9.64 -2.38
CA LYS A 174 15.14 -9.38 -1.48
C LYS A 174 14.56 -10.66 -0.90
N THR A 175 14.55 -11.74 -1.67
CA THR A 175 14.12 -13.07 -1.19
C THR A 175 15.05 -13.59 -0.10
N GLU A 176 16.36 -13.51 -0.33
CA GLU A 176 17.38 -13.90 0.67
C GLU A 176 17.25 -13.07 1.95
N TYR A 177 17.14 -11.75 1.81
CA TYR A 177 16.90 -10.85 2.95
C TYR A 177 15.62 -11.22 3.72
N LEU A 178 14.51 -11.53 3.03
CA LEU A 178 13.27 -11.95 3.68
C LEU A 178 13.43 -13.28 4.42
N LYS A 179 14.11 -14.26 3.82
CA LYS A 179 14.39 -15.54 4.46
C LYS A 179 15.27 -15.38 5.70
N GLU A 180 16.29 -14.54 5.65
CA GLU A 180 17.12 -14.21 6.82
C GLU A 180 16.30 -13.54 7.93
N LEU A 181 15.46 -12.56 7.57
CA LEU A 181 14.63 -11.81 8.52
C LEU A 181 13.59 -12.70 9.22
N LEU A 182 13.10 -13.73 8.55
CA LEU A 182 12.12 -14.69 9.08
C LEU A 182 12.77 -15.89 9.75
N SER A 183 14.04 -16.16 9.46
CA SER A 183 14.77 -17.30 10.02
C SER A 183 14.84 -17.23 11.55
N GLY A 184 14.49 -18.33 12.21
CA GLY A 184 14.54 -18.43 13.68
C GLY A 184 13.41 -17.69 14.40
N LYS A 185 12.44 -17.10 13.70
CA LYS A 185 11.26 -16.54 14.35
C LYS A 185 10.26 -17.65 14.70
N GLU A 186 9.70 -17.55 15.89
CA GLU A 186 8.56 -18.38 16.30
C GLU A 186 7.26 -17.83 15.72
N GLN A 187 6.22 -18.67 15.71
CA GLN A 187 4.88 -18.24 15.30
C GLN A 187 4.40 -17.08 16.17
N LEU A 188 3.86 -16.06 15.51
CA LEU A 188 3.37 -14.86 16.14
C LEU A 188 1.96 -15.08 16.69
N ASN A 189 1.70 -14.64 17.92
CA ASN A 189 0.36 -14.55 18.49
C ASN A 189 -0.30 -13.20 18.21
N ILE A 190 0.50 -12.17 17.95
CA ILE A 190 0.09 -10.80 17.65
C ILE A 190 0.98 -10.30 16.51
N ILE A 191 0.43 -9.46 15.63
CA ILE A 191 1.18 -8.89 14.51
C ILE A 191 2.37 -8.08 15.04
N ASP A 192 3.56 -8.43 14.58
CA ASP A 192 4.75 -7.59 14.68
C ASP A 192 4.70 -6.55 13.54
N TYR A 193 4.38 -5.30 13.87
CA TYR A 193 4.20 -4.23 12.89
C TYR A 193 5.52 -3.75 12.27
N ASP A 194 6.64 -3.92 12.94
CA ASP A 194 7.95 -3.59 12.39
C ASP A 194 8.39 -4.66 11.40
N LEU A 195 8.13 -5.92 11.70
CA LEU A 195 8.26 -7.02 10.75
C LEU A 195 7.36 -6.80 9.52
N LEU A 196 6.07 -6.47 9.74
CA LEU A 196 5.12 -6.18 8.66
C LEU A 196 5.63 -5.09 7.71
N LYS A 197 6.15 -3.98 8.24
CA LYS A 197 6.73 -2.90 7.43
C LYS A 197 7.97 -3.32 6.65
N SER A 198 8.79 -4.20 7.23
CA SER A 198 10.05 -4.63 6.62
C SER A 198 9.84 -5.66 5.51
N CYS A 199 8.80 -6.51 5.64
CA CYS A 199 8.54 -7.60 4.71
C CYS A 199 7.54 -7.26 3.61
N VAL A 200 6.55 -6.39 3.89
CA VAL A 200 5.35 -6.20 3.06
C VAL A 200 5.44 -4.91 2.27
N SER A 201 5.27 -5.02 0.95
CA SER A 201 5.17 -3.90 0.02
C SER A 201 3.74 -3.37 -0.01
N ARG A 202 2.75 -4.25 -0.16
CA ARG A 202 1.33 -3.90 -0.25
C ARG A 202 0.44 -4.97 0.36
N ILE A 203 -0.71 -4.53 0.86
CA ILE A 203 -1.83 -5.36 1.26
C ILE A 203 -2.95 -5.10 0.26
N LEU A 204 -3.28 -6.08 -0.55
CA LEU A 204 -4.28 -5.99 -1.59
C LEU A 204 -5.59 -6.55 -1.05
N ILE A 205 -6.64 -5.74 -1.04
CA ILE A 205 -7.96 -6.13 -0.54
C ILE A 205 -8.93 -6.16 -1.71
N GLY A 206 -9.52 -7.32 -1.96
CA GLY A 206 -10.41 -7.58 -3.08
C GLY A 206 -11.80 -8.02 -2.66
N HIS A 207 -12.50 -8.65 -3.60
CA HIS A 207 -13.84 -9.19 -3.42
C HIS A 207 -13.88 -10.34 -2.40
N PHE A 208 -15.04 -10.59 -1.81
CA PHE A 208 -15.31 -11.77 -0.97
C PHE A 208 -14.28 -11.98 0.14
N TYR A 209 -13.87 -10.89 0.84
CA TYR A 209 -12.88 -10.94 1.91
C TYR A 209 -11.50 -11.46 1.48
N THR A 210 -11.19 -11.39 0.19
CA THR A 210 -9.88 -11.76 -0.32
C THR A 210 -8.87 -10.71 0.14
N VAL A 211 -7.84 -11.15 0.84
CA VAL A 211 -6.70 -10.34 1.23
C VAL A 211 -5.45 -11.02 0.70
N GLU A 212 -4.64 -10.27 -0.01
CA GLU A 212 -3.37 -10.72 -0.55
C GLU A 212 -2.26 -9.86 0.04
N ILE A 213 -1.14 -10.46 0.36
CA ILE A 213 0.06 -9.73 0.79
C ILE A 213 1.09 -9.83 -0.34
N GLU A 214 1.48 -8.67 -0.86
CA GLU A 214 2.62 -8.52 -1.75
C GLU A 214 3.86 -8.23 -0.90
N PHE A 215 4.84 -9.12 -0.92
CA PHE A 215 6.10 -8.96 -0.23
C PHE A 215 7.05 -8.04 -1.02
N ILE A 216 8.13 -7.55 -0.38
CA ILE A 216 9.10 -6.64 -1.01
C ILE A 216 9.84 -7.24 -2.21
N ASN A 217 9.88 -8.57 -2.34
CA ASN A 217 10.45 -9.30 -3.47
C ASN A 217 9.45 -9.52 -4.62
N GLY A 218 8.21 -8.99 -4.50
CA GLY A 218 7.16 -9.10 -5.50
C GLY A 218 6.29 -10.36 -5.40
N VAL A 219 6.61 -11.31 -4.51
CA VAL A 219 5.77 -12.49 -4.27
C VAL A 219 4.47 -12.09 -3.61
N THR A 220 3.36 -12.60 -4.13
CA THR A 220 2.02 -12.34 -3.59
C THR A 220 1.42 -13.61 -3.01
N ILE A 221 1.02 -13.57 -1.74
CA ILE A 221 0.38 -14.69 -1.05
C ILE A 221 -1.06 -14.31 -0.71
N LYS A 222 -2.01 -15.15 -1.14
CA LYS A 222 -3.44 -14.99 -0.90
C LYS A 222 -3.89 -15.78 0.32
N ASN A 223 -4.81 -15.19 1.06
CA ASN A 223 -5.61 -15.96 1.99
C ASN A 223 -6.80 -16.56 1.25
N ILE A 224 -6.76 -17.87 0.98
CA ILE A 224 -7.89 -18.60 0.46
C ILE A 224 -8.79 -18.96 1.65
N THR A 225 -9.84 -18.15 1.89
CA THR A 225 -10.86 -18.50 2.88
C THR A 225 -11.77 -19.59 2.29
N GLU A 226 -11.58 -20.84 2.71
CA GLU A 226 -12.49 -21.97 2.38
C GLU A 226 -13.91 -21.83 2.96
N ARG A 227 -14.26 -20.68 3.54
CA ARG A 227 -15.51 -20.51 4.32
C ARG A 227 -16.74 -20.06 3.54
N MET A 228 -16.72 -19.94 2.21
CA MET A 228 -17.88 -19.44 1.46
C MET A 228 -18.68 -20.47 0.67
N ASN A 229 -18.39 -21.76 0.82
CA ASN A 229 -19.20 -22.80 0.11
C ASN A 229 -20.33 -23.40 0.95
N LYS A 230 -20.68 -22.83 2.10
CA LYS A 230 -21.76 -23.40 2.94
C LYS A 230 -23.09 -22.62 2.94
N ASP A 231 -23.09 -21.36 2.48
CA ASP A 231 -24.33 -20.53 2.57
C ASP A 231 -25.11 -20.42 1.26
N ASP A 232 -24.57 -20.90 0.12
CA ASP A 232 -25.27 -20.85 -1.18
C ASP A 232 -26.04 -22.16 -1.52
N SER A 233 -25.94 -23.20 -0.69
CA SER A 233 -26.69 -24.44 -0.93
C SER A 233 -28.09 -24.46 -0.29
N ASP A 234 -28.40 -23.55 0.63
CA ASP A 234 -29.69 -23.56 1.35
C ASP A 234 -30.75 -22.60 0.78
N ASN A 235 -30.45 -21.87 -0.32
CA ASN A 235 -31.45 -20.97 -0.96
C ASN A 235 -31.92 -21.41 -2.36
N ALA A 236 -31.70 -22.67 -2.74
CA ALA A 236 -32.16 -23.19 -4.03
C ALA A 236 -33.39 -24.11 -3.95
N GLU A 237 -34.06 -24.17 -2.79
CA GLU A 237 -35.36 -24.85 -2.68
C GLU A 237 -36.37 -23.96 -1.92
N CYS A 238 -37.07 -23.10 -2.66
CA CYS A 238 -38.47 -22.68 -2.47
C CYS A 238 -38.97 -21.98 -3.71
#